data_54316c1a147f13770df15eef97474c3a
#
_entry.id   54316c1a147f13770df15eef97474c3a
#
_cell.length_a   1.000
_cell.length_b   1.000
_cell.length_c   1.000
_cell.angle_alpha   90.00
_cell.angle_beta   90.00
_cell.angle_gamma   90.00
#
_symmetry.space_group_name_H-M   'P 1'
#
loop_
_entity.id
_entity.type
_entity.pdbx_description
1 polymer ?
#
loop_
_entity_poly.entity_id
_entity_poly.type
_entity_poly.pdbx_seq_one_letter_code
_entity_poly.pdbx_strand_id
1 'polypeptide(L)'
;MSGRINADNVRLKRAYEQPTRDDGTRILVDRLWPRGIRKVDAAVDQWAKDLAPSTALRKWFGHDPERWPEFRKRYAEELHQHEERLRQLRALARTSPVTLVYSAHDEAHNDAVALRDFILGRKRKTTP
;
A
#
# COMPACT_ATOMS: atom_id res chain seq x y z
N MET A 1 -10.92 0.58 24.13
CA MET A 1 -10.18 -0.39 23.38
C MET A 1 -10.01 0.04 21.93
N SER A 2 -8.80 0.04 21.50
CA SER A 2 -8.58 0.40 20.11
C SER A 2 -9.25 -0.64 19.24
N GLY A 3 -10.06 -0.20 18.33
CA GLY A 3 -10.73 -1.09 17.44
C GLY A 3 -9.76 -1.77 16.49
N ARG A 4 -10.08 -2.97 16.15
CA ARG A 4 -9.44 -3.62 15.04
C ARG A 4 -9.83 -2.90 13.75
N ILE A 5 -8.92 -2.87 12.83
CA ILE A 5 -9.25 -2.41 11.49
C ILE A 5 -10.00 -3.53 10.80
N ASN A 6 -11.17 -3.22 10.26
CA ASN A 6 -11.88 -4.16 9.41
C ASN A 6 -11.08 -4.30 8.12
N ALA A 7 -10.68 -5.53 7.81
CA ALA A 7 -9.86 -5.77 6.62
C ALA A 7 -10.53 -5.24 5.35
N ASP A 8 -11.85 -5.26 5.31
CA ASP A 8 -12.60 -4.76 4.14
C ASP A 8 -12.44 -3.25 3.96
N ASN A 9 -11.99 -2.55 5.00
CA ASN A 9 -11.75 -1.13 4.91
C ASN A 9 -10.39 -0.77 4.31
N VAL A 10 -9.51 -1.75 4.13
CA VAL A 10 -8.22 -1.49 3.48
C VAL A 10 -8.21 -2.24 2.16
N ARG A 11 -8.50 -1.51 1.10
CA ARG A 11 -8.68 -2.07 -0.23
C ARG A 11 -7.48 -1.78 -1.11
N LEU A 12 -7.36 -2.53 -2.16
CA LEU A 12 -6.28 -2.38 -3.14
C LEU A 12 -6.88 -2.13 -4.50
N LYS A 13 -6.27 -1.21 -5.25
CA LYS A 13 -6.74 -0.94 -6.60
C LYS A 13 -5.60 -0.42 -7.45
N ARG A 14 -5.50 -0.93 -8.68
CA ARG A 14 -4.50 -0.39 -9.59
C ARG A 14 -4.91 1.03 -10.01
N ALA A 15 -3.91 1.88 -10.20
CA ALA A 15 -4.15 3.27 -10.59
C ALA A 15 -4.89 3.37 -11.92
N TYR A 16 -4.82 2.32 -12.75
CA TYR A 16 -5.43 2.30 -14.07
C TYR A 16 -6.88 1.82 -14.07
N GLU A 17 -7.39 1.39 -12.90
CA GLU A 17 -8.78 1.01 -12.77
C GLU A 17 -9.63 2.23 -12.46
N GLN A 18 -10.88 2.18 -12.88
CA GLN A 18 -11.80 3.29 -12.70
C GLN A 18 -12.02 3.61 -11.23
N PRO A 19 -11.84 4.87 -10.81
CA PRO A 19 -12.20 5.24 -9.45
C PRO A 19 -13.70 5.06 -9.22
N THR A 20 -14.08 4.61 -8.02
CA THR A 20 -15.47 4.45 -7.66
C THR A 20 -15.72 5.06 -6.29
N ARG A 21 -16.99 5.34 -6.02
CA ARG A 21 -17.37 5.93 -4.74
C ARG A 21 -17.00 5.03 -3.58
N ASP A 22 -17.06 3.71 -3.78
CA ASP A 22 -16.76 2.75 -2.72
C ASP A 22 -15.28 2.74 -2.32
N ASP A 23 -14.42 3.36 -3.12
CA ASP A 23 -12.99 3.39 -2.80
C ASP A 23 -12.70 4.13 -1.51
N GLY A 24 -13.56 5.03 -1.09
CA GLY A 24 -13.30 5.87 0.07
C GLY A 24 -12.10 6.77 -0.18
N THR A 25 -11.23 6.89 0.81
CA THR A 25 -10.02 7.69 0.67
C THR A 25 -9.01 6.95 -0.19
N ARG A 26 -8.62 7.54 -1.31
CA ARG A 26 -7.69 6.92 -2.25
C ARG A 26 -6.28 7.45 -1.96
N ILE A 27 -5.38 6.55 -1.63
CA ILE A 27 -4.02 6.88 -1.22
C ILE A 27 -3.04 6.19 -2.17
N LEU A 28 -2.31 6.99 -2.94
CA LEU A 28 -1.26 6.45 -3.81
C LEU A 28 -0.05 6.11 -2.94
N VAL A 29 0.40 4.87 -3.03
CA VAL A 29 1.48 4.38 -2.17
C VAL A 29 2.79 4.13 -2.93
N ASP A 30 2.81 4.41 -4.21
CA ASP A 30 4.02 4.29 -5.01
C ASP A 30 4.89 5.52 -4.84
N ARG A 31 6.21 5.34 -5.01
CA ARG A 31 7.13 6.46 -4.94
C ARG A 31 7.01 7.37 -6.16
N LEU A 32 6.67 6.80 -7.31
CA LEU A 32 6.54 7.55 -8.56
C LEU A 32 5.09 7.66 -8.97
N TRP A 33 4.75 8.76 -9.62
CA TRP A 33 3.40 8.94 -10.15
C TRP A 33 3.15 7.93 -11.28
N PRO A 34 1.94 7.35 -11.35
CA PRO A 34 1.62 6.39 -12.41
C PRO A 34 1.76 7.01 -13.80
N ARG A 35 2.46 6.29 -14.66
CA ARG A 35 2.72 6.80 -16.00
C ARG A 35 1.43 6.91 -16.79
N GLY A 36 1.24 8.05 -17.45
CA GLY A 36 0.12 8.23 -18.37
C GLY A 36 -1.20 8.60 -17.72
N ILE A 37 -1.23 8.82 -16.41
CA ILE A 37 -2.47 9.17 -15.72
C ILE A 37 -2.41 10.61 -15.25
N ARG A 38 -3.40 11.42 -15.66
CA ARG A 38 -3.50 12.79 -15.18
C ARG A 38 -4.02 12.80 -13.73
N LYS A 39 -3.65 13.82 -12.98
CA LYS A 39 -4.07 13.92 -11.58
C LYS A 39 -5.59 13.89 -11.44
N VAL A 40 -6.30 14.57 -12.31
CA VAL A 40 -7.77 14.61 -12.25
C VAL A 40 -8.36 13.22 -12.45
N ASP A 41 -7.74 12.41 -13.30
CA ASP A 41 -8.26 11.07 -13.59
C ASP A 41 -7.89 10.05 -12.51
N ALA A 42 -6.76 10.27 -11.83
CA ALA A 42 -6.33 9.35 -10.79
C ALA A 42 -7.19 9.44 -9.55
N ALA A 43 -7.80 10.59 -9.30
CA ALA A 43 -8.66 10.83 -8.15
C ALA A 43 -7.98 10.43 -6.83
N VAL A 44 -6.70 10.76 -6.70
CA VAL A 44 -5.92 10.45 -5.51
C VAL A 44 -6.13 11.54 -4.47
N ASP A 45 -6.55 11.14 -3.28
CA ASP A 45 -6.75 12.08 -2.18
C ASP A 45 -5.44 12.40 -1.47
N GLN A 46 -4.56 11.41 -1.37
CA GLN A 46 -3.26 11.58 -0.75
C GLN A 46 -2.22 10.80 -1.54
N TRP A 47 -1.05 11.38 -1.65
CA TRP A 47 0.09 10.67 -2.21
C TRP A 47 1.06 10.40 -1.05
N ALA A 48 1.06 9.16 -0.56
CA ALA A 48 1.87 8.76 0.58
C ALA A 48 3.26 8.32 0.11
N LYS A 49 3.97 9.24 -0.52
CA LYS A 49 5.30 8.97 -1.06
C LYS A 49 6.26 8.53 0.05
N ASP A 50 6.06 9.07 1.24
CA ASP A 50 6.89 8.75 2.40
C ASP A 50 6.70 7.31 2.88
N LEU A 51 5.58 6.68 2.54
CA LEU A 51 5.33 5.30 2.92
C LEU A 51 5.71 4.31 1.81
N ALA A 52 6.18 4.81 0.67
CA ALA A 52 6.63 3.92 -0.40
C ALA A 52 7.96 3.27 -0.04
N PRO A 53 8.25 2.10 -0.61
CA PRO A 53 9.58 1.52 -0.42
C PRO A 53 10.66 2.48 -0.93
N SER A 54 11.82 2.42 -0.31
CA SER A 54 12.94 3.24 -0.76
C SER A 54 13.28 2.91 -2.22
N THR A 55 13.92 3.87 -2.89
CA THR A 55 14.35 3.67 -4.26
C THR A 55 15.27 2.45 -4.36
N ALA A 56 16.17 2.28 -3.40
CA ALA A 56 17.09 1.15 -3.40
C ALA A 56 16.33 -0.17 -3.28
N LEU A 57 15.37 -0.22 -2.36
CA LEU A 57 14.60 -1.45 -2.17
C LEU A 57 13.74 -1.76 -3.40
N ARG A 58 13.14 -0.74 -3.98
CA ARG A 58 12.32 -0.91 -5.18
C ARG A 58 13.16 -1.48 -6.32
N LYS A 59 14.34 -0.94 -6.51
CA LYS A 59 15.23 -1.42 -7.57
C LYS A 59 15.70 -2.85 -7.32
N TRP A 60 16.03 -3.15 -6.06
CA TRP A 60 16.45 -4.50 -5.70
C TRP A 60 15.36 -5.52 -5.98
N PHE A 61 14.12 -5.18 -5.63
CA PHE A 61 13.00 -6.08 -5.85
C PHE A 61 12.77 -6.35 -7.33
N GLY A 62 12.76 -5.29 -8.15
CA GLY A 62 12.69 -5.41 -9.62
C GLY A 62 11.50 -6.23 -10.11
N HIS A 63 10.40 -6.24 -9.39
CA HIS A 63 9.20 -7.02 -9.73
C HIS A 63 9.48 -8.52 -9.84
N ASP A 64 10.47 -9.02 -9.11
CA ASP A 64 10.82 -10.44 -9.10
C ASP A 64 10.07 -11.15 -7.99
N PRO A 65 9.06 -12.00 -8.33
CA PRO A 65 8.28 -12.67 -7.28
C PRO A 65 9.10 -13.55 -6.36
N GLU A 66 10.27 -14.03 -6.81
CA GLU A 66 11.13 -14.85 -5.96
C GLU A 66 11.72 -14.04 -4.82
N ARG A 67 11.82 -12.72 -5.00
CA ARG A 67 12.33 -11.83 -3.96
C ARG A 67 11.23 -11.32 -3.03
N TRP A 68 10.01 -11.74 -3.26
CA TRP A 68 8.86 -11.22 -2.51
C TRP A 68 8.99 -11.38 -0.99
N PRO A 69 9.35 -12.56 -0.46
CA PRO A 69 9.45 -12.70 0.98
C PRO A 69 10.47 -11.75 1.61
N GLU A 70 11.62 -11.61 0.98
CA GLU A 70 12.65 -10.71 1.50
C GLU A 70 12.27 -9.25 1.30
N PHE A 71 11.62 -8.93 0.17
CA PHE A 71 11.11 -7.59 -0.06
C PHE A 71 10.15 -7.18 1.07
N ARG A 72 9.21 -8.05 1.41
CA ARG A 72 8.25 -7.74 2.46
C ARG A 72 8.94 -7.47 3.80
N LYS A 73 9.95 -8.25 4.11
CA LYS A 73 10.69 -8.09 5.35
C LYS A 73 11.42 -6.74 5.38
N ARG A 74 12.12 -6.42 4.29
CA ARG A 74 12.86 -5.16 4.23
C ARG A 74 11.94 -3.96 4.22
N TYR A 75 10.83 -4.06 3.52
CA TYR A 75 9.86 -2.97 3.49
C TYR A 75 9.26 -2.74 4.88
N ALA A 76 8.95 -3.82 5.61
CA ALA A 76 8.44 -3.68 6.98
C ALA A 76 9.45 -2.94 7.86
N GLU A 77 10.74 -3.22 7.69
CA GLU A 77 11.78 -2.52 8.44
C GLU A 77 11.79 -1.04 8.11
N GLU A 78 11.62 -0.70 6.83
CA GLU A 78 11.52 0.71 6.46
C GLU A 78 10.28 1.37 7.05
N LEU A 79 9.15 0.65 7.04
CA LEU A 79 7.89 1.19 7.54
C LEU A 79 7.93 1.47 9.04
N HIS A 80 8.72 0.71 9.80
CA HIS A 80 8.86 0.96 11.23
C HIS A 80 9.43 2.35 11.53
N GLN A 81 10.02 3.00 10.56
CA GLN A 81 10.53 4.35 10.75
C GLN A 81 9.47 5.42 10.52
N HIS A 82 8.25 5.03 10.17
CA HIS A 82 7.16 5.96 9.86
C HIS A 82 5.94 5.71 10.74
N GLU A 83 6.17 5.48 12.02
CA GLU A 83 5.09 5.07 12.93
C GLU A 83 3.95 6.08 13.02
N GLU A 84 4.27 7.37 12.98
CA GLU A 84 3.22 8.39 13.09
C GLU A 84 2.32 8.36 11.85
N ARG A 85 2.91 8.27 10.67
CA ARG A 85 2.11 8.19 9.44
C ARG A 85 1.26 6.93 9.43
N LEU A 86 1.81 5.81 9.88
CA LEU A 86 1.08 4.56 9.92
C LEU A 86 -0.06 4.63 10.92
N ARG A 87 0.14 5.29 12.05
CA ARG A 87 -0.91 5.46 13.04
C ARG A 87 -2.06 6.27 12.46
N GLN A 88 -1.76 7.33 11.72
CA GLN A 88 -2.78 8.13 11.07
C GLN A 88 -3.57 7.31 10.05
N LEU A 89 -2.88 6.50 9.28
CA LEU A 89 -3.52 5.66 8.27
C LEU A 89 -4.42 4.61 8.92
N ARG A 90 -3.93 3.98 9.99
CA ARG A 90 -4.74 3.01 10.71
C ARG A 90 -5.99 3.65 11.33
N ALA A 91 -5.83 4.85 11.87
CA ALA A 91 -6.96 5.56 12.46
C ALA A 91 -8.04 5.82 11.40
N LEU A 92 -7.63 6.22 10.22
CA LEU A 92 -8.57 6.47 9.13
C LEU A 92 -9.28 5.17 8.74
N ALA A 93 -8.54 4.08 8.62
CA ALA A 93 -9.11 2.81 8.18
C ALA A 93 -10.04 2.18 9.22
N ARG A 94 -9.95 2.59 10.48
CA ARG A 94 -10.88 2.09 11.50
C ARG A 94 -12.28 2.60 11.30
N THR A 95 -12.44 3.75 10.67
CA THR A 95 -13.75 4.41 10.58
C THR A 95 -14.30 4.48 9.17
N SER A 96 -13.49 4.27 8.14
CA SER A 96 -13.96 4.43 6.77
C SER A 96 -13.05 3.66 5.81
N PRO A 97 -13.57 3.36 4.61
CA PRO A 97 -12.74 2.66 3.62
C PRO A 97 -11.56 3.48 3.16
N VAL A 98 -10.46 2.82 2.95
CA VAL A 98 -9.24 3.37 2.38
C VAL A 98 -8.82 2.45 1.25
N THR A 99 -8.48 3.02 0.10
CA THR A 99 -7.99 2.25 -1.02
C THR A 99 -6.54 2.63 -1.27
N LEU A 100 -5.67 1.65 -1.17
CA LEU A 100 -4.25 1.84 -1.48
C LEU A 100 -4.09 1.65 -2.98
N VAL A 101 -3.64 2.71 -3.64
CA VAL A 101 -3.55 2.75 -5.11
C VAL A 101 -2.10 2.51 -5.52
N TYR A 102 -1.91 1.65 -6.49
CA TYR A 102 -0.58 1.27 -6.97
C TYR A 102 -0.62 1.09 -8.48
N SER A 103 0.55 1.04 -9.14
CA SER A 103 0.62 0.95 -10.59
C SER A 103 1.15 -0.38 -11.12
N ALA A 104 1.73 -1.22 -10.29
CA ALA A 104 2.33 -2.48 -10.74
C ALA A 104 1.32 -3.39 -11.44
N HIS A 105 1.80 -4.15 -12.41
CA HIS A 105 0.96 -5.15 -13.09
C HIS A 105 0.68 -6.36 -12.22
N ASP A 106 1.64 -6.75 -11.40
CA ASP A 106 1.49 -7.91 -10.52
C ASP A 106 0.62 -7.54 -9.33
N GLU A 107 -0.59 -8.07 -9.30
CA GLU A 107 -1.55 -7.70 -8.26
C GLU A 107 -1.31 -8.43 -6.94
N ALA A 108 -0.43 -9.42 -6.95
CA ALA A 108 -0.13 -10.19 -5.74
C ALA A 108 1.17 -9.75 -5.08
N HIS A 109 2.11 -9.19 -5.84
CA HIS A 109 3.45 -8.90 -5.36
C HIS A 109 3.80 -7.44 -5.64
N ASN A 110 3.23 -6.55 -4.85
CA ASN A 110 3.49 -5.12 -5.01
C ASN A 110 3.50 -4.44 -3.63
N ASP A 111 3.94 -3.18 -3.63
CA ASP A 111 4.09 -2.42 -2.39
C ASP A 111 2.76 -2.23 -1.65
N ALA A 112 1.67 -2.05 -2.37
CA ALA A 112 0.36 -1.86 -1.73
C ALA A 112 -0.08 -3.11 -0.98
N VAL A 113 0.17 -4.29 -1.54
CA VAL A 113 -0.14 -5.55 -0.84
C VAL A 113 0.68 -5.66 0.44
N ALA A 114 1.98 -5.37 0.35
CA ALA A 114 2.85 -5.45 1.52
C ALA A 114 2.44 -4.43 2.59
N LEU A 115 2.10 -3.22 2.18
CA LEU A 115 1.67 -2.18 3.12
C LEU A 115 0.35 -2.57 3.78
N ARG A 116 -0.59 -3.09 3.00
CA ARG A 116 -1.86 -3.54 3.55
C ARG A 116 -1.67 -4.60 4.61
N ASP A 117 -0.84 -5.59 4.32
CA ASP A 117 -0.57 -6.64 5.28
C ASP A 117 0.07 -6.09 6.54
N PHE A 118 0.98 -5.13 6.38
CA PHE A 118 1.63 -4.50 7.53
C PHE A 118 0.62 -3.74 8.39
N ILE A 119 -0.25 -2.95 7.75
CA ILE A 119 -1.27 -2.18 8.46
C ILE A 119 -2.20 -3.09 9.24
N LEU A 120 -2.60 -4.20 8.62
CA LEU A 120 -3.53 -5.15 9.24
C LEU A 120 -2.86 -6.07 10.24
N GLY A 121 -1.54 -5.99 10.37
CA GLY A 121 -0.82 -6.87 11.27
C GLY A 121 -0.72 -8.30 10.79
N ARG A 122 -0.90 -8.53 9.50
CA ARG A 122 -0.80 -9.87 8.94
C ARG A 122 0.65 -10.27 8.79
N LYS A 123 1.01 -11.34 9.45
CA LYS A 123 2.34 -11.88 9.29
C LYS A 123 2.38 -12.72 8.04
N ARG A 124 3.56 -12.73 7.42
CA ARG A 124 3.78 -13.62 6.33
C ARG A 124 3.58 -15.05 6.80
N LYS A 125 2.78 -15.78 6.07
CA LYS A 125 2.62 -17.18 6.37
C LYS A 125 3.88 -17.90 6.01
N THR A 126 4.49 -18.48 7.02
CA THR A 126 5.52 -19.47 6.75
C THR A 126 4.79 -20.70 6.32
N THR A 127 4.99 -21.04 5.11
CA THR A 127 4.44 -22.29 4.68
C THR A 127 5.12 -23.41 5.42
N PRO A 128 4.35 -24.29 5.91
CA PRO A 128 4.93 -25.50 6.39
C PRO A 128 5.68 -26.17 5.26
#